data_92767bf7dc890f2ec363364ca2b2d0b5
#
_entry.id   92767bf7dc890f2ec363364ca2b2d0b5
#
_cell.length_a   1.000
_cell.length_b   1.000
_cell.length_c   1.000
_cell.angle_alpha   90.00
_cell.angle_beta   90.00
_cell.angle_gamma   90.00
#
_symmetry.space_group_name_H-M   'P 1'
#
loop_
_entity.id
_entity.type
_entity.pdbx_description
1 polymer ?
#
loop_
_entity_poly.entity_id
_entity_poly.type
_entity_poly.pdbx_seq_one_letter_code
_entity_poly.pdbx_strand_id
1 'polypeptide(L)'
;MKKHFLTTLLFLVGFSTLVAQDFSVDANFRTRSEYRHGQGRLFQKEEKPAFFVNQRARLGTSYQNEWLELRLTAQQIFTWGDAQQPQAELKNHLGFFEAWAKMQIDENWNVKLGRQVISYDDERILGGLDWSQYGRFHDAAVISYGDFLNIGLAFNQEGQPNVGNTYNVGSASKNTYKTMQFLRANKKWQDNSLSFLFINNGFQDFDSSGKQDGVSNMQTTGFYGIFPISSLMLEASAYYQFGKFQKTSVLAYQLRAELIYKTQEFTAGLGMEMLSGRDYDDTSAKIKSFNPLYGTAHKFNGHMDFYYLGQNLQGTTGLNDIYAKAIVKFNEKSNLLFMPHIFMSNAKRADNKSYLGTELDFMFTQQFRKDVGLNIGYSHHLPSDAIKTPITHDMQNWFWVQLNIKPTLFTTKQ
;
A
#
# COMPACT_ATOMS: atom_id res chain seq x y z
N MET A 1 47.67 34.95 37.25
CA MET A 1 47.76 33.80 36.31
C MET A 1 46.43 33.05 36.16
N LYS A 2 45.27 33.69 36.12
CA LYS A 2 43.94 32.99 35.93
C LYS A 2 43.08 33.56 34.80
N LYS A 3 43.59 34.45 33.94
CA LYS A 3 42.82 35.04 32.82
C LYS A 3 43.19 34.55 31.41
N HIS A 4 44.22 33.71 31.25
CA HIS A 4 44.64 33.21 29.94
C HIS A 4 44.23 31.75 29.65
N PHE A 5 43.58 31.08 30.61
CA PHE A 5 43.11 29.70 30.39
C PHE A 5 41.72 29.59 29.77
N LEU A 6 40.94 30.68 29.84
CA LEU A 6 39.58 30.68 29.31
C LEU A 6 39.50 31.08 27.82
N THR A 7 40.57 31.76 27.32
CA THR A 7 40.62 32.21 25.91
C THR A 7 41.15 31.14 24.97
N THR A 8 41.87 30.14 25.49
CA THR A 8 42.43 29.03 24.68
C THR A 8 41.39 27.92 24.48
N LEU A 9 40.37 27.82 25.35
CA LEU A 9 39.31 26.83 25.22
C LEU A 9 38.24 27.25 24.18
N LEU A 10 38.12 28.53 23.87
CA LEU A 10 37.20 29.06 22.86
C LEU A 10 37.75 28.97 21.42
N PHE A 11 39.03 28.74 21.22
CA PHE A 11 39.65 28.62 19.88
C PHE A 11 39.79 27.18 19.37
N LEU A 12 39.48 26.16 20.21
CA LEU A 12 39.51 24.74 19.80
C LEU A 12 38.17 24.20 19.33
N VAL A 13 37.10 25.03 19.30
CA VAL A 13 35.79 24.67 18.73
C VAL A 13 35.61 25.10 17.26
N GLY A 14 36.64 25.67 16.64
CA GLY A 14 36.55 26.39 15.39
C GLY A 14 37.05 25.71 14.12
N PHE A 15 37.27 24.39 14.07
CA PHE A 15 37.54 23.66 12.83
C PHE A 15 36.86 22.27 12.83
N SER A 16 35.57 22.24 13.05
CA SER A 16 34.79 21.18 12.43
C SER A 16 34.67 21.55 10.96
N THR A 17 35.31 20.77 10.08
CA THR A 17 34.98 20.72 8.67
C THR A 17 33.45 20.61 8.61
N LEU A 18 32.78 21.61 8.03
CA LEU A 18 31.37 21.58 7.71
C LEU A 18 31.20 20.48 6.65
N VAL A 19 31.20 19.21 7.05
CA VAL A 19 30.64 18.15 6.27
C VAL A 19 29.17 18.52 6.18
N ALA A 20 28.65 18.73 4.97
CA ALA A 20 27.24 19.05 4.76
C ALA A 20 26.39 17.92 5.35
N GLN A 21 25.87 18.17 6.55
CA GLN A 21 24.98 17.24 7.26
C GLN A 21 23.60 17.82 7.26
N ASP A 22 22.67 17.13 6.61
CA ASP A 22 21.27 17.52 6.61
C ASP A 22 20.55 16.80 7.74
N PHE A 23 19.92 17.56 8.62
CA PHE A 23 19.02 17.04 9.64
C PHE A 23 17.65 17.69 9.49
N SER A 24 16.58 16.90 9.54
CA SER A 24 15.22 17.42 9.50
C SER A 24 14.29 16.71 10.47
N VAL A 25 13.28 17.47 10.91
CA VAL A 25 12.14 16.98 11.68
C VAL A 25 10.88 17.34 10.93
N ASP A 26 10.02 16.36 10.66
CA ASP A 26 8.73 16.54 10.02
C ASP A 26 7.59 15.93 10.84
N ALA A 27 6.39 16.44 10.63
CA ALA A 27 5.18 15.87 11.20
C ALA A 27 4.20 15.47 10.08
N ASN A 28 3.38 14.46 10.35
CA ASN A 28 2.27 14.10 9.49
C ASN A 28 1.06 13.81 10.38
N PHE A 29 0.17 14.80 10.42
CA PHE A 29 -1.08 14.72 11.15
C PHE A 29 -2.22 14.54 10.15
N ARG A 30 -3.03 13.49 10.33
CA ARG A 30 -4.17 13.17 9.49
C ARG A 30 -5.37 12.86 10.34
N THR A 31 -6.46 13.61 10.15
CA THR A 31 -7.78 13.23 10.65
C THR A 31 -8.66 12.81 9.50
N ARG A 32 -9.44 11.74 9.67
CA ARG A 32 -10.43 11.30 8.68
C ARG A 32 -11.73 10.93 9.37
N SER A 33 -12.76 11.71 9.08
CA SER A 33 -14.14 11.41 9.46
C SER A 33 -14.74 10.51 8.39
N GLU A 34 -15.41 9.44 8.78
CA GLU A 34 -15.98 8.45 7.86
C GLU A 34 -17.43 8.15 8.25
N TYR A 35 -18.29 8.11 7.24
CA TYR A 35 -19.64 7.54 7.32
C TYR A 35 -19.67 6.30 6.43
N ARG A 36 -19.83 5.12 7.04
CA ARG A 36 -19.81 3.83 6.35
C ARG A 36 -21.19 3.20 6.34
N HIS A 37 -21.68 2.97 5.12
CA HIS A 37 -22.91 2.27 4.83
C HIS A 37 -22.66 1.25 3.70
N GLY A 38 -21.66 0.32 3.95
CA GLY A 38 -21.28 -0.73 3.00
C GLY A 38 -19.82 -0.75 2.53
N GLN A 39 -18.94 0.06 3.11
CA GLN A 39 -17.53 0.01 2.78
C GLN A 39 -16.90 -1.32 3.24
N GLY A 40 -16.18 -2.03 2.33
CA GLY A 40 -15.52 -3.31 2.57
C GLY A 40 -16.44 -4.53 2.64
N ARG A 41 -17.74 -4.35 2.75
CA ARG A 41 -18.75 -5.41 2.75
C ARG A 41 -20.13 -4.87 2.37
N LEU A 42 -21.04 -5.77 1.98
CA LEU A 42 -22.44 -5.38 1.75
C LEU A 42 -23.13 -5.04 3.08
N PHE A 43 -23.76 -3.88 3.11
CA PHE A 43 -24.57 -3.41 4.22
C PHE A 43 -25.95 -4.08 4.20
N GLN A 44 -26.47 -4.46 5.36
CA GLN A 44 -27.72 -5.17 5.48
C GLN A 44 -28.84 -4.24 5.99
N LYS A 45 -30.11 -4.59 5.69
CA LYS A 45 -31.29 -3.74 5.97
C LYS A 45 -31.46 -3.36 7.43
N GLU A 46 -31.12 -4.28 8.34
CA GLU A 46 -31.27 -4.09 9.80
C GLU A 46 -30.06 -3.45 10.47
N GLU A 47 -28.98 -3.21 9.71
CA GLU A 47 -27.77 -2.62 10.27
C GLU A 47 -27.87 -1.10 10.38
N LYS A 48 -27.10 -0.55 11.30
CA LYS A 48 -26.92 0.91 11.42
C LYS A 48 -25.57 1.31 10.81
N PRO A 49 -25.51 2.40 10.06
CA PRO A 49 -24.26 2.90 9.50
C PRO A 49 -23.31 3.33 10.62
N ALA A 50 -22.03 3.19 10.36
CA ALA A 50 -20.98 3.63 11.28
C ALA A 50 -20.59 5.08 10.97
N PHE A 51 -20.38 5.89 12.01
CA PHE A 51 -19.71 7.18 11.93
C PHE A 51 -18.61 7.25 12.97
N PHE A 52 -17.41 7.62 12.55
CA PHE A 52 -16.26 7.77 13.44
C PHE A 52 -15.21 8.71 12.84
N VAL A 53 -14.27 9.14 13.68
CA VAL A 53 -13.11 9.94 13.28
C VAL A 53 -11.86 9.19 13.65
N ASN A 54 -11.08 8.80 12.65
CA ASN A 54 -9.76 8.22 12.85
C ASN A 54 -8.70 9.33 12.78
N GLN A 55 -7.69 9.18 13.61
CA GLN A 55 -6.54 10.07 13.61
C GLN A 55 -5.24 9.29 13.53
N ARG A 56 -4.32 9.78 12.69
CA ARG A 56 -2.93 9.36 12.63
C ARG A 56 -2.04 10.54 12.98
N ALA A 57 -1.09 10.32 13.85
CA ALA A 57 0.01 11.25 14.13
C ALA A 57 1.34 10.54 13.86
N ARG A 58 2.18 11.15 13.03
CA ARG A 58 3.57 10.73 12.79
C ARG A 58 4.52 11.87 13.11
N LEU A 59 5.62 11.56 13.75
CA LEU A 59 6.77 12.45 13.92
C LEU A 59 7.98 11.75 13.32
N GLY A 60 8.58 12.38 12.33
CA GLY A 60 9.72 11.84 11.61
C GLY A 60 10.98 12.65 11.83
N THR A 61 12.12 11.97 11.90
CA THR A 61 13.44 12.58 11.87
C THR A 61 14.25 11.95 10.75
N SER A 62 14.99 12.76 10.01
CA SER A 62 15.93 12.31 8.99
C SER A 62 17.30 12.92 9.23
N TYR A 63 18.33 12.12 9.02
CA TYR A 63 19.71 12.53 8.98
C TYR A 63 20.34 12.06 7.68
N GLN A 64 21.09 12.91 7.01
CA GLN A 64 21.77 12.58 5.77
C GLN A 64 23.16 13.23 5.73
N ASN A 65 24.16 12.47 5.31
CA ASN A 65 25.46 12.95 4.89
C ASN A 65 25.84 12.29 3.54
N GLU A 66 27.09 12.38 3.12
CA GLU A 66 27.57 11.87 1.83
C GLU A 66 27.33 10.37 1.62
N TRP A 67 27.41 9.55 2.68
CA TRP A 67 27.36 8.09 2.59
C TRP A 67 26.24 7.43 3.40
N LEU A 68 25.59 8.15 4.32
CA LEU A 68 24.59 7.61 5.24
C LEU A 68 23.33 8.46 5.24
N GLU A 69 22.17 7.80 5.13
CA GLU A 69 20.85 8.36 5.36
C GLU A 69 20.15 7.53 6.45
N LEU A 70 19.59 8.21 7.46
CA LEU A 70 18.80 7.60 8.53
C LEU A 70 17.39 8.17 8.51
N ARG A 71 16.40 7.33 8.78
CA ARG A 71 15.01 7.74 9.00
C ARG A 71 14.43 7.04 10.20
N LEU A 72 13.82 7.81 11.09
CA LEU A 72 12.97 7.31 12.18
C LEU A 72 11.62 8.01 12.08
N THR A 73 10.52 7.24 12.03
CA THR A 73 9.16 7.77 12.01
C THR A 73 8.35 7.08 13.10
N ALA A 74 8.10 7.78 14.19
CA ALA A 74 7.16 7.33 15.21
C ALA A 74 5.73 7.54 14.72
N GLN A 75 4.82 6.62 15.03
CA GLN A 75 3.42 6.64 14.62
C GLN A 75 2.49 6.26 15.77
N GLN A 76 1.39 7.00 15.90
CA GLN A 76 0.24 6.62 16.69
C GLN A 76 -1.04 6.77 15.86
N ILE A 77 -1.97 5.82 16.03
CA ILE A 77 -3.28 5.82 15.37
C ILE A 77 -4.32 5.52 16.43
N PHE A 78 -5.40 6.29 16.42
CA PHE A 78 -6.53 6.10 17.34
C PHE A 78 -7.84 6.61 16.72
N THR A 79 -8.96 6.18 17.28
CA THR A 79 -10.29 6.70 16.97
C THR A 79 -10.70 7.69 18.07
N TRP A 80 -11.25 8.84 17.69
CA TRP A 80 -11.71 9.81 18.68
C TRP A 80 -12.76 9.19 19.59
N GLY A 81 -12.57 9.36 20.89
CA GLY A 81 -13.46 8.82 21.92
C GLY A 81 -13.21 7.35 22.30
N ASP A 82 -12.16 6.69 21.76
CA ASP A 82 -11.79 5.32 22.15
C ASP A 82 -11.15 5.24 23.54
N ALA A 83 -10.70 6.39 24.08
CA ALA A 83 -10.21 6.56 25.43
C ALA A 83 -11.28 7.21 26.33
N GLN A 84 -11.67 6.52 27.40
CA GLN A 84 -12.59 7.07 28.42
C GLN A 84 -11.87 8.07 29.33
N GLN A 85 -12.58 9.09 29.78
CA GLN A 85 -12.07 10.15 30.66
C GLN A 85 -12.58 9.92 32.09
N PRO A 86 -11.71 9.97 33.15
CA PRO A 86 -10.26 9.86 33.11
C PRO A 86 -9.82 8.41 32.83
N GLN A 87 -8.74 8.21 32.08
CA GLN A 87 -8.23 6.89 31.74
C GLN A 87 -6.81 6.67 32.29
N ALA A 88 -6.62 5.51 32.95
CA ALA A 88 -5.32 5.11 33.49
C ALA A 88 -4.37 4.55 32.43
N GLU A 89 -4.91 3.93 31.37
CA GLU A 89 -4.12 3.27 30.32
C GLU A 89 -4.57 3.71 28.92
N LEU A 90 -3.62 3.99 28.05
CA LEU A 90 -3.86 4.24 26.63
C LEU A 90 -3.97 2.90 25.90
N LYS A 91 -5.06 2.67 25.16
CA LYS A 91 -5.28 1.45 24.38
C LYS A 91 -4.34 1.34 23.18
N ASN A 92 -3.84 2.47 22.66
CA ASN A 92 -3.04 2.53 21.44
C ASN A 92 -1.60 2.90 21.78
N HIS A 93 -0.67 2.06 21.34
CA HIS A 93 0.75 2.25 21.60
C HIS A 93 1.40 3.08 20.50
N LEU A 94 2.37 3.92 20.90
CA LEU A 94 3.30 4.55 19.99
C LEU A 94 4.24 3.48 19.43
N GLY A 95 4.34 3.40 18.11
CA GLY A 95 5.23 2.48 17.42
C GLY A 95 6.08 3.17 16.36
N PHE A 96 7.10 2.48 15.84
CA PHE A 96 7.83 2.96 14.68
C PHE A 96 7.19 2.46 13.39
N PHE A 97 6.81 3.39 12.53
CA PHE A 97 6.37 3.13 11.17
C PHE A 97 7.57 2.91 10.22
N GLU A 98 8.64 3.68 10.42
CA GLU A 98 9.92 3.52 9.74
C GLU A 98 11.07 3.63 10.75
N ALA A 99 12.08 2.80 10.57
CA ALA A 99 13.33 2.82 11.34
C ALA A 99 14.41 2.14 10.49
N TRP A 100 15.10 2.93 9.65
CA TRP A 100 16.04 2.37 8.68
C TRP A 100 17.28 3.24 8.50
N ALA A 101 18.34 2.58 8.04
CA ALA A 101 19.58 3.18 7.57
C ALA A 101 19.80 2.81 6.11
N LYS A 102 20.20 3.78 5.29
CA LYS A 102 20.65 3.57 3.92
C LYS A 102 22.10 4.01 3.81
N MET A 103 22.95 3.10 3.36
CA MET A 103 24.39 3.32 3.19
C MET A 103 24.72 3.34 1.70
N GLN A 104 25.36 4.39 1.24
CA GLN A 104 25.94 4.48 -0.10
C GLN A 104 27.28 3.75 -0.09
N ILE A 105 27.43 2.75 -0.96
CA ILE A 105 28.65 1.95 -1.10
C ILE A 105 29.61 2.61 -2.10
N ASP A 106 29.04 3.04 -3.25
CA ASP A 106 29.72 3.80 -4.29
C ASP A 106 28.68 4.68 -5.04
N GLU A 107 29.04 5.27 -6.15
CA GLU A 107 28.15 6.16 -6.92
C GLU A 107 26.81 5.49 -7.34
N ASN A 108 26.79 4.17 -7.51
CA ASN A 108 25.63 3.44 -8.02
C ASN A 108 25.01 2.50 -6.99
N TRP A 109 25.79 1.89 -6.11
CA TRP A 109 25.33 0.89 -5.17
C TRP A 109 24.98 1.46 -3.80
N ASN A 110 23.84 1.10 -3.28
CA ASN A 110 23.46 1.37 -1.90
C ASN A 110 22.76 0.16 -1.25
N VAL A 111 22.77 0.16 0.08
CA VAL A 111 22.09 -0.84 0.91
C VAL A 111 21.20 -0.12 1.90
N LYS A 112 19.92 -0.47 1.95
CA LYS A 112 18.93 0.04 2.90
C LYS A 112 18.48 -1.08 3.84
N LEU A 113 18.65 -0.90 5.15
CA LEU A 113 18.39 -1.88 6.17
C LEU A 113 17.39 -1.35 7.20
N GLY A 114 16.46 -2.19 7.64
CA GLY A 114 15.52 -1.88 8.71
C GLY A 114 14.07 -1.82 8.26
N ARG A 115 13.21 -1.27 9.13
CA ARG A 115 11.78 -1.11 8.89
C ARG A 115 11.53 0.00 7.89
N GLN A 116 11.02 -0.34 6.73
CA GLN A 116 10.91 0.57 5.59
C GLN A 116 9.67 0.31 4.75
N VAL A 117 9.18 1.36 4.11
CA VAL A 117 8.20 1.23 3.03
C VAL A 117 8.91 0.69 1.78
N ILE A 118 8.33 -0.34 1.16
CA ILE A 118 8.72 -0.86 -0.14
C ILE A 118 7.55 -0.61 -1.08
N SER A 119 7.75 0.29 -2.04
CA SER A 119 6.71 0.72 -2.98
C SER A 119 7.32 0.86 -4.36
N TYR A 120 6.80 0.11 -5.33
CA TYR A 120 7.28 0.09 -6.70
C TYR A 120 6.14 0.19 -7.70
N ASP A 121 6.47 0.71 -8.88
CA ASP A 121 5.61 0.78 -10.05
C ASP A 121 4.28 1.50 -9.76
N ASP A 122 3.14 0.91 -10.10
CA ASP A 122 1.81 1.42 -9.78
C ASP A 122 1.32 1.04 -8.37
N GLU A 123 2.15 0.36 -7.59
CA GLU A 123 1.82 -0.19 -6.27
C GLU A 123 0.83 -1.37 -6.29
N ARG A 124 0.63 -2.02 -7.43
CA ARG A 124 -0.31 -3.16 -7.52
C ARG A 124 0.15 -4.37 -6.72
N ILE A 125 1.48 -4.60 -6.61
CA ILE A 125 2.07 -5.76 -5.94
C ILE A 125 2.80 -5.36 -4.65
N LEU A 126 3.62 -4.30 -4.70
CA LEU A 126 4.35 -3.73 -3.56
C LEU A 126 4.01 -2.26 -3.43
N GLY A 127 3.32 -1.89 -2.36
CA GLY A 127 2.84 -0.53 -2.14
C GLY A 127 2.83 -0.11 -0.67
N GLY A 128 2.97 1.20 -0.44
CA GLY A 128 3.05 1.80 0.89
C GLY A 128 1.72 1.84 1.64
N LEU A 129 0.59 1.62 0.96
CA LEU A 129 -0.75 1.65 1.55
C LEU A 129 -1.02 2.91 2.38
N ASP A 130 -0.53 4.09 1.92
CA ASP A 130 -0.67 5.33 2.70
C ASP A 130 -2.14 5.78 2.85
N TRP A 131 -3.03 5.29 1.99
CA TRP A 131 -4.47 5.45 2.15
C TRP A 131 -4.96 4.96 3.52
N SER A 132 -4.57 3.74 3.94
CA SER A 132 -4.81 3.23 5.30
C SER A 132 -4.17 4.15 6.33
N GLN A 133 -4.82 4.32 7.49
CA GLN A 133 -4.19 5.04 8.60
C GLN A 133 -2.88 4.38 9.03
N TYR A 134 -2.81 3.05 8.96
CA TYR A 134 -1.62 2.29 9.39
C TYR A 134 -0.44 2.42 8.41
N GLY A 135 -0.71 2.45 7.10
CA GLY A 135 0.31 2.29 6.07
C GLY A 135 0.84 0.85 6.05
N ARG A 136 1.84 0.59 5.19
CA ARG A 136 2.52 -0.69 5.11
C ARG A 136 4.03 -0.49 5.14
N PHE A 137 4.70 -1.34 5.91
CA PHE A 137 6.15 -1.43 5.98
C PHE A 137 6.61 -2.88 5.95
N HIS A 138 7.89 -3.06 5.72
CA HIS A 138 8.59 -4.35 5.75
C HIS A 138 9.88 -4.20 6.55
N ASP A 139 10.18 -5.17 7.40
CA ASP A 139 11.49 -5.29 8.05
C ASP A 139 12.42 -6.01 7.06
N ALA A 140 13.31 -5.26 6.41
CA ALA A 140 13.96 -5.69 5.19
C ALA A 140 15.39 -5.18 5.04
N ALA A 141 16.16 -5.90 4.21
CA ALA A 141 17.40 -5.46 3.58
C ALA A 141 17.14 -5.32 2.07
N VAL A 142 17.51 -4.18 1.50
CA VAL A 142 17.39 -3.91 0.06
C VAL A 142 18.72 -3.40 -0.46
N ILE A 143 19.27 -4.08 -1.47
CA ILE A 143 20.45 -3.65 -2.23
C ILE A 143 19.95 -3.05 -3.55
N SER A 144 20.43 -1.86 -3.90
CA SER A 144 20.02 -1.15 -5.11
C SER A 144 21.23 -0.74 -5.94
N TYR A 145 21.07 -0.85 -7.27
CA TYR A 145 21.98 -0.29 -8.27
C TYR A 145 21.26 0.81 -9.04
N GLY A 146 21.49 2.05 -8.65
CA GLY A 146 20.74 3.20 -9.14
C GLY A 146 19.22 2.98 -9.10
N ASP A 147 18.52 3.42 -10.14
CA ASP A 147 17.10 3.15 -10.36
C ASP A 147 16.85 1.83 -11.10
N PHE A 148 17.93 1.17 -11.59
CA PHE A 148 17.83 0.03 -12.47
C PHE A 148 17.49 -1.27 -11.75
N LEU A 149 18.15 -1.56 -10.62
CA LEU A 149 18.04 -2.87 -9.96
C LEU A 149 17.78 -2.70 -8.46
N ASN A 150 16.83 -3.46 -7.95
CA ASN A 150 16.59 -3.62 -6.53
C ASN A 150 16.50 -5.12 -6.20
N ILE A 151 17.26 -5.57 -5.22
CA ILE A 151 17.20 -6.93 -4.68
C ILE A 151 16.91 -6.82 -3.20
N GLY A 152 15.85 -7.48 -2.74
CA GLY A 152 15.42 -7.36 -1.35
C GLY A 152 15.14 -8.70 -0.68
N LEU A 153 15.32 -8.68 0.64
CA LEU A 153 14.99 -9.76 1.55
C LEU A 153 14.24 -9.18 2.74
N ALA A 154 13.05 -9.68 3.01
CA ALA A 154 12.24 -9.26 4.15
C ALA A 154 11.81 -10.47 4.99
N PHE A 155 11.64 -10.21 6.29
CA PHE A 155 11.23 -11.23 7.26
C PHE A 155 10.03 -10.75 8.05
N ASN A 156 9.23 -11.73 8.47
CA ASN A 156 8.17 -11.55 9.45
C ASN A 156 8.28 -12.64 10.50
N GLN A 157 8.17 -12.27 11.78
CA GLN A 157 8.32 -13.19 12.89
C GLN A 157 7.40 -12.77 14.03
N GLU A 158 6.75 -13.73 14.63
CA GLU A 158 5.96 -13.55 15.84
C GLU A 158 6.67 -14.15 17.05
N GLY A 159 6.55 -13.48 18.17
CA GLY A 159 7.09 -13.93 19.46
C GLY A 159 8.58 -13.66 19.64
N GLN A 160 9.08 -14.11 20.76
CA GLN A 160 10.48 -13.93 21.16
C GLN A 160 11.38 -14.93 20.44
N PRO A 161 12.50 -14.49 19.82
CA PRO A 161 13.51 -15.41 19.31
C PRO A 161 14.07 -16.25 20.47
N ASN A 162 14.10 -17.56 20.27
CA ASN A 162 14.61 -18.49 21.29
C ASN A 162 15.33 -19.64 20.58
N VAL A 163 16.12 -20.40 21.32
CA VAL A 163 16.81 -21.59 20.80
C VAL A 163 15.76 -22.56 20.21
N GLY A 164 15.93 -22.95 18.94
CA GLY A 164 14.99 -23.78 18.22
C GLY A 164 13.73 -23.06 17.72
N ASN A 165 13.63 -21.77 17.90
CA ASN A 165 12.45 -20.96 17.56
C ASN A 165 12.84 -19.78 16.66
N THR A 166 13.28 -20.06 15.44
CA THR A 166 13.74 -19.07 14.49
C THR A 166 12.65 -18.79 13.44
N TYR A 167 12.30 -17.52 13.21
CA TYR A 167 11.33 -17.08 12.21
C TYR A 167 9.95 -17.75 12.35
N ASN A 168 9.36 -17.68 13.53
CA ASN A 168 8.02 -18.23 13.74
C ASN A 168 6.95 -17.23 13.29
N VAL A 169 5.99 -17.74 12.54
CA VAL A 169 4.74 -17.07 12.21
C VAL A 169 3.62 -17.89 12.80
N GLY A 170 2.76 -17.30 13.60
CA GLY A 170 1.61 -17.95 14.21
C GLY A 170 0.49 -18.25 13.23
N SER A 171 -0.42 -19.16 13.60
CA SER A 171 -1.56 -19.53 12.74
C SER A 171 -2.52 -18.37 12.46
N ALA A 172 -2.59 -17.38 13.35
CA ALA A 172 -3.37 -16.17 13.15
C ALA A 172 -2.85 -15.31 11.99
N SER A 173 -1.54 -15.36 11.72
CA SER A 173 -0.86 -14.61 10.66
C SER A 173 -0.47 -15.47 9.45
N LYS A 174 -1.11 -16.61 9.26
CA LYS A 174 -0.81 -17.57 8.19
C LYS A 174 -0.83 -17.00 6.75
N ASN A 175 -1.51 -15.88 6.55
CA ASN A 175 -1.58 -15.18 5.26
C ASN A 175 -0.45 -14.16 5.07
N THR A 176 0.39 -13.95 6.10
CA THR A 176 1.55 -13.07 6.03
C THR A 176 2.79 -13.90 5.67
N TYR A 177 3.67 -13.38 4.84
CA TYR A 177 4.91 -14.09 4.53
C TYR A 177 5.75 -14.29 5.80
N LYS A 178 6.43 -15.43 5.88
CA LYS A 178 7.51 -15.69 6.82
C LYS A 178 8.82 -15.08 6.31
N THR A 179 9.07 -15.28 5.00
CA THR A 179 10.20 -14.68 4.27
C THR A 179 9.72 -14.18 2.92
N MET A 180 10.29 -13.08 2.46
CA MET A 180 10.05 -12.56 1.11
C MET A 180 11.39 -12.20 0.50
N GLN A 181 11.68 -12.73 -0.69
CA GLN A 181 12.80 -12.34 -1.53
C GLN A 181 12.23 -11.72 -2.80
N PHE A 182 12.82 -10.61 -3.24
CA PHE A 182 12.39 -10.01 -4.48
C PHE A 182 13.55 -9.46 -5.31
N LEU A 183 13.32 -9.39 -6.61
CA LEU A 183 14.15 -8.69 -7.58
C LEU A 183 13.25 -7.81 -8.41
N ARG A 184 13.61 -6.53 -8.53
CA ARG A 184 13.00 -5.60 -9.46
C ARG A 184 14.09 -5.02 -10.36
N ALA A 185 13.87 -5.06 -11.69
CA ALA A 185 14.68 -4.36 -12.68
C ALA A 185 13.78 -3.36 -13.43
N ASN A 186 14.24 -2.12 -13.57
CA ASN A 186 13.49 -1.07 -14.25
C ASN A 186 14.36 -0.38 -15.29
N LYS A 187 13.87 -0.26 -16.51
CA LYS A 187 14.54 0.45 -17.59
C LYS A 187 13.66 1.60 -18.08
N LYS A 188 14.27 2.77 -18.14
CA LYS A 188 13.67 3.97 -18.76
C LYS A 188 14.41 4.29 -20.05
N TRP A 189 13.69 4.66 -21.10
CA TRP A 189 14.26 5.13 -22.36
C TRP A 189 13.29 6.14 -22.99
N GLN A 190 13.79 7.33 -23.31
CA GLN A 190 12.94 8.46 -23.65
C GLN A 190 11.86 8.64 -22.57
N ASP A 191 10.60 8.67 -22.96
CA ASP A 191 9.46 8.79 -22.05
C ASP A 191 8.84 7.44 -21.65
N ASN A 192 9.42 6.32 -22.12
CA ASN A 192 8.95 4.97 -21.79
C ASN A 192 9.59 4.45 -20.51
N SER A 193 8.87 3.59 -19.81
CA SER A 193 9.38 2.84 -18.67
C SER A 193 8.87 1.41 -18.71
N LEU A 194 9.75 0.45 -18.42
CA LEU A 194 9.39 -0.96 -18.26
C LEU A 194 10.08 -1.52 -17.03
N SER A 195 9.31 -2.07 -16.13
CA SER A 195 9.76 -2.74 -14.91
C SER A 195 9.45 -4.23 -14.99
N PHE A 196 10.39 -5.04 -14.54
CA PHE A 196 10.24 -6.46 -14.27
C PHE A 196 10.27 -6.68 -12.76
N LEU A 197 9.37 -7.50 -12.24
CA LEU A 197 9.31 -7.88 -10.84
C LEU A 197 9.28 -9.41 -10.70
N PHE A 198 10.10 -9.94 -9.80
CA PHE A 198 10.03 -11.30 -9.30
C PHE A 198 9.99 -11.29 -7.79
N ILE A 199 9.03 -11.99 -7.20
CA ILE A 199 8.91 -12.16 -5.75
C ILE A 199 8.78 -13.64 -5.43
N ASN A 200 9.51 -14.13 -4.44
CA ASN A 200 9.30 -15.41 -3.80
C ASN A 200 8.84 -15.18 -2.35
N ASN A 201 7.65 -15.65 -2.03
CA ASN A 201 7.09 -15.60 -0.68
C ASN A 201 7.13 -16.98 -0.05
N GLY A 202 7.81 -17.13 1.07
CA GLY A 202 7.71 -18.29 1.94
C GLY A 202 6.60 -18.08 2.96
N PHE A 203 5.58 -18.96 2.97
CA PHE A 203 4.48 -18.96 3.94
C PHE A 203 4.62 -20.11 4.91
N GLN A 204 4.37 -19.88 6.20
CA GLN A 204 4.35 -20.94 7.19
C GLN A 204 3.17 -21.86 6.95
N ASP A 205 3.44 -23.14 6.79
CA ASP A 205 2.42 -24.19 6.74
C ASP A 205 2.08 -24.68 8.15
N PHE A 206 0.84 -25.15 8.31
CA PHE A 206 0.33 -25.70 9.54
C PHE A 206 -0.32 -27.05 9.27
N ASP A 207 -0.23 -27.97 10.24
CA ASP A 207 -1.00 -29.21 10.25
C ASP A 207 -2.44 -28.96 10.75
N SER A 208 -3.23 -30.03 10.81
CA SER A 208 -4.63 -29.99 11.27
C SER A 208 -4.79 -29.59 12.75
N SER A 209 -3.73 -29.71 13.55
CA SER A 209 -3.70 -29.28 14.96
C SER A 209 -3.26 -27.81 15.13
N GLY A 210 -2.89 -27.12 14.04
CA GLY A 210 -2.37 -25.77 14.05
C GLY A 210 -0.88 -25.67 14.38
N LYS A 211 -0.18 -26.81 14.42
CA LYS A 211 1.27 -26.84 14.60
C LYS A 211 1.97 -26.53 13.28
N GLN A 212 3.10 -25.84 13.36
CA GLN A 212 3.93 -25.53 12.20
C GLN A 212 4.41 -26.82 11.50
N ASP A 213 4.25 -26.86 10.17
CA ASP A 213 4.51 -28.04 9.35
C ASP A 213 5.10 -27.66 7.98
N GLY A 214 6.29 -27.05 8.02
CA GLY A 214 7.02 -26.66 6.83
C GLY A 214 6.74 -25.25 6.31
N VAL A 215 7.20 -24.98 5.11
CA VAL A 215 7.06 -23.68 4.40
C VAL A 215 6.71 -23.94 2.95
N SER A 216 5.64 -23.33 2.49
CA SER A 216 5.25 -23.28 1.08
C SER A 216 5.77 -22.01 0.44
N ASN A 217 6.30 -22.10 -0.79
CA ASN A 217 6.78 -20.99 -1.55
C ASN A 217 5.84 -20.66 -2.71
N MET A 218 5.38 -19.41 -2.76
CA MET A 218 4.59 -18.86 -3.86
C MET A 218 5.40 -17.78 -4.56
N GLN A 219 5.52 -17.91 -5.88
CA GLN A 219 6.21 -16.94 -6.73
C GLN A 219 5.20 -16.04 -7.43
N THR A 220 5.56 -14.76 -7.54
CA THR A 220 4.87 -13.78 -8.39
C THR A 220 5.91 -13.14 -9.31
N THR A 221 5.65 -13.16 -10.61
CA THR A 221 6.54 -12.54 -11.60
C THR A 221 5.73 -11.80 -12.64
N GLY A 222 6.29 -10.73 -13.20
CA GLY A 222 5.60 -9.99 -14.24
C GLY A 222 6.25 -8.67 -14.58
N PHE A 223 5.51 -7.88 -15.35
CA PHE A 223 5.96 -6.62 -15.90
C PHE A 223 4.93 -5.52 -15.62
N TYR A 224 5.44 -4.30 -15.48
CA TYR A 224 4.69 -3.06 -15.48
C TYR A 224 5.36 -2.08 -16.45
N GLY A 225 4.58 -1.34 -17.21
CA GLY A 225 5.13 -0.40 -18.18
C GLY A 225 4.26 0.83 -18.40
N ILE A 226 4.93 1.93 -18.79
CA ILE A 226 4.34 3.19 -19.21
C ILE A 226 4.88 3.50 -20.60
N PHE A 227 3.98 3.70 -21.55
CA PHE A 227 4.30 3.90 -22.96
C PHE A 227 3.50 5.09 -23.52
N PRO A 228 4.12 6.26 -23.74
CA PRO A 228 3.50 7.35 -24.49
C PRO A 228 3.21 6.93 -25.93
N ILE A 229 2.00 7.20 -26.39
CA ILE A 229 1.51 6.91 -27.74
C ILE A 229 0.85 8.18 -28.29
N SER A 230 1.62 9.03 -28.96
CA SER A 230 1.16 10.34 -29.42
C SER A 230 0.65 11.21 -28.26
N SER A 231 -0.61 11.61 -28.26
CA SER A 231 -1.25 12.39 -27.17
C SER A 231 -1.79 11.53 -26.03
N LEU A 232 -1.65 10.22 -26.12
CA LEU A 232 -2.11 9.25 -25.13
C LEU A 232 -0.93 8.63 -24.38
N MET A 233 -1.21 8.05 -23.23
CA MET A 233 -0.26 7.25 -22.46
C MET A 233 -0.92 5.90 -22.18
N LEU A 234 -0.27 4.81 -22.57
CA LEU A 234 -0.65 3.46 -22.17
C LEU A 234 0.10 3.10 -20.89
N GLU A 235 -0.63 2.74 -19.85
CA GLU A 235 -0.13 2.11 -18.64
C GLU A 235 -0.62 0.67 -18.60
N ALA A 236 0.29 -0.31 -18.46
CA ALA A 236 -0.07 -1.71 -18.50
C ALA A 236 0.74 -2.55 -17.52
N SER A 237 0.14 -3.62 -17.01
CA SER A 237 0.82 -4.64 -16.21
C SER A 237 0.31 -6.04 -16.52
N ALA A 238 1.20 -7.02 -16.35
CA ALA A 238 0.88 -8.43 -16.45
C ALA A 238 1.70 -9.20 -15.40
N TYR A 239 1.02 -9.89 -14.49
CA TYR A 239 1.64 -10.70 -13.44
C TYR A 239 1.11 -12.12 -13.43
N TYR A 240 1.97 -13.06 -13.07
CA TYR A 240 1.68 -14.47 -12.97
C TYR A 240 2.12 -15.01 -11.61
N GLN A 241 1.27 -15.85 -10.99
CA GLN A 241 1.53 -16.48 -9.70
C GLN A 241 1.52 -17.99 -9.84
N PHE A 242 2.54 -18.62 -9.23
CA PHE A 242 2.74 -20.06 -9.27
C PHE A 242 3.42 -20.56 -7.97
N GLY A 243 3.66 -21.87 -7.89
CA GLY A 243 4.21 -22.49 -6.69
C GLY A 243 3.13 -22.97 -5.74
N LYS A 244 3.30 -22.73 -4.43
CA LYS A 244 2.36 -23.22 -3.39
C LYS A 244 2.08 -22.14 -2.36
N PHE A 245 0.84 -22.11 -1.91
CA PHE A 245 0.39 -21.37 -0.73
C PHE A 245 -0.31 -22.34 0.23
N GLN A 246 0.17 -22.45 1.47
CA GLN A 246 -0.35 -23.41 2.48
C GLN A 246 -0.54 -24.81 1.88
N LYS A 247 0.53 -25.36 1.28
CA LYS A 247 0.60 -26.66 0.59
C LYS A 247 -0.23 -26.80 -0.68
N THR A 248 -1.14 -25.86 -0.99
CA THR A 248 -1.98 -25.87 -2.19
C THR A 248 -1.27 -25.21 -3.36
N SER A 249 -1.26 -25.86 -4.51
CA SER A 249 -0.65 -25.31 -5.74
C SER A 249 -1.40 -24.07 -6.22
N VAL A 250 -0.64 -23.05 -6.66
CA VAL A 250 -1.16 -21.77 -7.18
C VAL A 250 -0.93 -21.70 -8.68
N LEU A 251 -1.92 -21.19 -9.39
CA LEU A 251 -1.86 -20.90 -10.84
C LEU A 251 -2.80 -19.72 -11.14
N ALA A 252 -2.29 -18.51 -11.06
CA ALA A 252 -3.12 -17.31 -11.18
C ALA A 252 -2.44 -16.22 -12.00
N TYR A 253 -3.23 -15.28 -12.55
CA TYR A 253 -2.72 -14.15 -13.31
C TYR A 253 -3.48 -12.86 -13.04
N GLN A 254 -2.81 -11.76 -13.31
CA GLN A 254 -3.37 -10.40 -13.38
C GLN A 254 -2.95 -9.77 -14.70
N LEU A 255 -3.88 -9.10 -15.35
CA LEU A 255 -3.64 -8.26 -16.54
C LEU A 255 -4.34 -6.92 -16.31
N ARG A 256 -3.66 -5.81 -16.57
CA ARG A 256 -4.24 -4.47 -16.53
C ARG A 256 -3.72 -3.64 -17.70
N ALA A 257 -4.60 -2.86 -18.28
CA ALA A 257 -4.26 -1.80 -19.21
C ALA A 257 -5.14 -0.58 -18.98
N GLU A 258 -4.56 0.60 -19.03
CA GLU A 258 -5.25 1.89 -18.95
C GLU A 258 -4.70 2.83 -20.03
N LEU A 259 -5.56 3.37 -20.85
CA LEU A 259 -5.23 4.40 -21.83
C LEU A 259 -5.62 5.76 -21.27
N ILE A 260 -4.65 6.66 -21.15
CA ILE A 260 -4.79 7.95 -20.48
C ILE A 260 -4.54 9.08 -21.47
N TYR A 261 -5.46 10.03 -21.52
CA TYR A 261 -5.31 11.33 -22.17
C TYR A 261 -5.20 12.41 -21.11
N LYS A 262 -4.18 13.26 -21.20
CA LYS A 262 -3.91 14.31 -20.21
C LYS A 262 -3.63 15.64 -20.84
N THR A 263 -4.33 16.67 -20.37
CA THR A 263 -4.05 18.09 -20.64
C THR A 263 -3.68 18.83 -19.35
N GLN A 264 -3.51 20.12 -19.41
CA GLN A 264 -3.28 20.94 -18.22
C GLN A 264 -4.49 20.94 -17.26
N GLU A 265 -5.70 20.94 -17.80
CA GLU A 265 -6.95 21.12 -17.05
C GLU A 265 -7.72 19.82 -16.84
N PHE A 266 -7.45 18.80 -17.66
CA PHE A 266 -8.26 17.60 -17.68
C PHE A 266 -7.40 16.34 -17.84
N THR A 267 -7.78 15.25 -17.17
CA THR A 267 -7.26 13.90 -17.43
C THR A 267 -8.44 12.96 -17.64
N ALA A 268 -8.42 12.21 -18.74
CA ALA A 268 -9.36 11.12 -19.00
C ALA A 268 -8.60 9.81 -19.06
N GLY A 269 -9.19 8.74 -18.55
CA GLY A 269 -8.66 7.38 -18.65
C GLY A 269 -9.77 6.39 -18.95
N LEU A 270 -9.42 5.32 -19.67
CA LEU A 270 -10.24 4.13 -19.86
C LEU A 270 -9.36 2.92 -19.58
N GLY A 271 -9.76 2.11 -18.63
CA GLY A 271 -8.96 0.98 -18.18
C GLY A 271 -9.77 -0.27 -17.94
N MET A 272 -9.02 -1.38 -17.90
CA MET A 272 -9.53 -2.69 -17.52
C MET A 272 -8.48 -3.42 -16.71
N GLU A 273 -8.91 -4.09 -15.64
CA GLU A 273 -8.11 -5.05 -14.90
C GLU A 273 -8.80 -6.41 -14.86
N MET A 274 -8.01 -7.46 -15.03
CA MET A 274 -8.44 -8.85 -14.93
C MET A 274 -7.63 -9.55 -13.84
N LEU A 275 -8.31 -10.01 -12.81
CA LEU A 275 -7.75 -10.89 -11.77
C LEU A 275 -8.34 -12.28 -11.97
N SER A 276 -7.50 -13.28 -12.26
CA SER A 276 -7.96 -14.64 -12.46
C SER A 276 -8.71 -15.19 -11.26
N GLY A 277 -9.63 -16.11 -11.51
CA GLY A 277 -10.42 -16.81 -10.51
C GLY A 277 -10.56 -18.28 -10.81
N ARG A 278 -11.38 -18.98 -10.02
CA ARG A 278 -11.68 -20.38 -10.17
C ARG A 278 -13.12 -20.57 -10.62
N ASP A 279 -13.33 -21.36 -11.68
CA ASP A 279 -14.67 -21.77 -12.11
C ASP A 279 -15.36 -22.60 -11.02
N TYR A 280 -16.68 -22.46 -10.89
CA TYR A 280 -17.44 -23.20 -9.88
C TYR A 280 -17.40 -24.72 -10.06
N ASP A 281 -17.24 -25.18 -11.32
CA ASP A 281 -17.18 -26.58 -11.71
C ASP A 281 -15.73 -27.10 -11.86
N ASP A 282 -14.72 -26.29 -11.51
CA ASP A 282 -13.33 -26.72 -11.52
C ASP A 282 -13.02 -27.71 -10.38
N THR A 283 -12.69 -28.92 -10.74
CA THR A 283 -12.36 -30.00 -9.80
C THR A 283 -10.88 -30.03 -9.40
N SER A 284 -10.04 -29.16 -9.98
CA SER A 284 -8.63 -29.09 -9.60
C SER A 284 -8.47 -28.56 -8.16
N ALA A 285 -7.52 -29.10 -7.42
CA ALA A 285 -7.19 -28.62 -6.08
C ALA A 285 -6.29 -27.38 -6.11
N LYS A 286 -6.29 -26.59 -7.21
CA LYS A 286 -5.41 -25.43 -7.37
C LYS A 286 -6.09 -24.13 -6.94
N ILE A 287 -5.32 -23.22 -6.36
CA ILE A 287 -5.72 -21.82 -6.18
C ILE A 287 -5.52 -21.12 -7.52
N LYS A 288 -6.61 -20.66 -8.14
CA LYS A 288 -6.59 -19.93 -9.41
C LYS A 288 -6.89 -18.44 -9.26
N SER A 289 -7.21 -18.01 -8.04
CA SER A 289 -7.49 -16.60 -7.74
C SER A 289 -6.19 -15.82 -7.50
N PHE A 290 -6.00 -14.76 -8.27
CA PHE A 290 -4.82 -13.90 -8.14
C PHE A 290 -4.82 -13.14 -6.81
N ASN A 291 -3.68 -13.11 -6.13
CA ASN A 291 -3.49 -12.36 -4.89
C ASN A 291 -2.60 -11.14 -5.13
N PRO A 292 -3.10 -9.89 -4.99
CA PRO A 292 -2.30 -8.68 -5.16
C PRO A 292 -1.25 -8.45 -4.06
N LEU A 293 -1.01 -9.42 -3.20
CA LEU A 293 0.03 -9.43 -2.16
C LEU A 293 0.01 -8.18 -1.27
N TYR A 294 1.03 -7.34 -1.42
CA TYR A 294 1.31 -6.17 -0.58
C TYR A 294 1.00 -4.86 -1.31
N GLY A 295 0.12 -4.89 -2.29
CA GLY A 295 -0.29 -3.73 -3.06
C GLY A 295 -1.12 -2.72 -2.27
N THR A 296 -1.20 -1.50 -2.77
CA THR A 296 -2.10 -0.44 -2.28
C THR A 296 -3.48 -0.64 -2.91
N ALA A 297 -4.23 -1.60 -2.38
CA ALA A 297 -5.43 -2.11 -3.02
C ALA A 297 -6.55 -1.08 -3.19
N HIS A 298 -6.71 -0.15 -2.25
CA HIS A 298 -7.67 0.96 -2.36
C HIS A 298 -7.47 1.86 -3.61
N LYS A 299 -6.33 1.78 -4.27
CA LYS A 299 -6.05 2.45 -5.54
C LYS A 299 -6.73 1.78 -6.74
N PHE A 300 -7.21 0.55 -6.54
CA PHE A 300 -7.74 -0.33 -7.58
C PHE A 300 -9.10 -0.89 -7.17
N ASN A 301 -9.90 -1.29 -8.15
CA ASN A 301 -11.13 -2.05 -7.97
C ASN A 301 -12.19 -1.37 -7.09
N GLY A 302 -12.29 -0.03 -7.21
CA GLY A 302 -13.27 0.81 -6.50
C GLY A 302 -12.85 1.22 -5.09
N HIS A 303 -13.27 2.40 -4.68
CA HIS A 303 -12.93 2.97 -3.38
C HIS A 303 -13.71 2.36 -2.21
N MET A 304 -14.85 1.69 -2.47
CA MET A 304 -15.61 0.97 -1.44
C MET A 304 -14.87 -0.24 -0.89
N ASP A 305 -13.73 -0.65 -1.48
CA ASP A 305 -12.92 -1.81 -1.10
C ASP A 305 -13.71 -3.13 -1.04
N PHE A 306 -14.91 -3.18 -1.62
CA PHE A 306 -15.77 -4.37 -1.56
C PHE A 306 -15.16 -5.55 -2.32
N TYR A 307 -14.61 -5.28 -3.51
CA TYR A 307 -13.93 -6.25 -4.36
C TYR A 307 -12.44 -6.37 -4.04
N TYR A 308 -12.01 -5.76 -2.94
CA TYR A 308 -10.65 -5.93 -2.46
C TYR A 308 -10.41 -7.36 -2.00
N LEU A 309 -9.64 -8.03 -2.77
CA LEU A 309 -9.37 -9.44 -2.63
C LEU A 309 -8.03 -9.68 -1.91
N GLY A 310 -7.66 -8.89 -0.92
CA GLY A 310 -6.33 -8.92 -0.29
C GLY A 310 -6.05 -10.12 0.62
N GLN A 311 -7.06 -10.76 1.23
CA GLN A 311 -6.80 -11.78 2.24
C GLN A 311 -7.65 -13.06 2.14
N ASN A 312 -8.72 -13.08 1.36
CA ASN A 312 -9.67 -14.20 1.30
C ASN A 312 -9.82 -14.84 -0.08
N LEU A 313 -8.78 -14.79 -0.90
CA LEU A 313 -8.84 -15.12 -2.34
C LEU A 313 -8.86 -16.59 -2.68
N GLN A 314 -8.72 -17.47 -1.70
CA GLN A 314 -8.76 -18.89 -1.97
C GLN A 314 -10.17 -19.31 -2.41
N GLY A 315 -10.34 -19.56 -3.71
CA GLY A 315 -11.58 -20.11 -4.26
C GLY A 315 -12.57 -19.07 -4.77
N THR A 316 -12.19 -17.82 -4.94
CA THR A 316 -13.06 -16.82 -5.57
C THR A 316 -13.08 -16.95 -7.09
N THR A 317 -14.14 -16.41 -7.73
CA THR A 317 -14.27 -16.37 -9.19
C THR A 317 -13.41 -15.28 -9.85
N GLY A 318 -12.50 -14.63 -9.09
CA GLY A 318 -11.70 -13.52 -9.60
C GLY A 318 -12.55 -12.29 -9.95
N LEU A 319 -11.93 -11.32 -10.62
CA LEU A 319 -12.57 -10.05 -10.93
C LEU A 319 -12.12 -9.53 -12.31
N ASN A 320 -13.07 -9.04 -13.10
CA ASN A 320 -12.84 -8.12 -14.20
C ASN A 320 -13.41 -6.77 -13.78
N ASP A 321 -12.57 -5.75 -13.77
CA ASP A 321 -12.94 -4.37 -13.47
C ASP A 321 -12.74 -3.53 -14.73
N ILE A 322 -13.82 -3.02 -15.29
CA ILE A 322 -13.81 -2.07 -16.42
C ILE A 322 -14.13 -0.71 -15.83
N TYR A 323 -13.26 0.26 -16.02
CA TYR A 323 -13.42 1.57 -15.44
C TYR A 323 -13.10 2.71 -16.40
N ALA A 324 -13.71 3.84 -16.15
CA ALA A 324 -13.30 5.11 -16.72
C ALA A 324 -12.81 6.04 -15.60
N LYS A 325 -11.99 7.01 -15.95
CA LYS A 325 -11.46 8.01 -15.02
C LYS A 325 -11.53 9.39 -15.65
N ALA A 326 -12.07 10.35 -14.93
CA ALA A 326 -12.05 11.76 -15.29
C ALA A 326 -11.55 12.60 -14.12
N ILE A 327 -10.51 13.41 -14.34
CA ILE A 327 -10.04 14.38 -13.37
C ILE A 327 -10.15 15.75 -14.00
N VAL A 328 -10.97 16.61 -13.39
CA VAL A 328 -11.14 18.02 -13.77
C VAL A 328 -10.42 18.89 -12.77
N LYS A 329 -9.46 19.68 -13.24
CA LYS A 329 -8.75 20.67 -12.42
C LYS A 329 -9.50 21.99 -12.50
N PHE A 330 -9.93 22.50 -11.37
CA PHE A 330 -10.55 23.83 -11.27
C PHE A 330 -9.47 24.94 -11.23
N ASN A 331 -8.32 24.61 -10.65
CA ASN A 331 -7.10 25.41 -10.57
C ASN A 331 -5.91 24.53 -10.15
N GLU A 332 -4.73 25.12 -9.91
CA GLU A 332 -3.53 24.39 -9.48
C GLU A 332 -3.67 23.69 -8.11
N LYS A 333 -4.65 24.11 -7.29
CA LYS A 333 -4.84 23.64 -5.91
C LYS A 333 -6.07 22.76 -5.72
N SER A 334 -6.95 22.68 -6.72
CA SER A 334 -8.20 21.92 -6.57
C SER A 334 -8.57 21.14 -7.81
N ASN A 335 -9.03 19.92 -7.59
CA ASN A 335 -9.52 19.02 -8.63
C ASN A 335 -10.65 18.12 -8.11
N LEU A 336 -11.41 17.57 -9.05
CA LEU A 336 -12.43 16.55 -8.83
C LEU A 336 -12.08 15.34 -9.68
N LEU A 337 -11.96 14.17 -9.04
CA LEU A 337 -11.95 12.86 -9.66
C LEU A 337 -13.38 12.32 -9.72
N PHE A 338 -13.74 11.74 -10.87
CA PHE A 338 -14.87 10.86 -11.04
C PHE A 338 -14.39 9.55 -11.69
N MET A 339 -14.73 8.41 -11.10
CA MET A 339 -14.28 7.11 -11.56
C MET A 339 -15.39 6.06 -11.44
N PRO A 340 -16.15 5.80 -12.51
CA PRO A 340 -17.11 4.71 -12.56
C PRO A 340 -16.43 3.38 -12.85
N HIS A 341 -16.90 2.32 -12.20
CA HIS A 341 -16.46 0.94 -12.34
C HIS A 341 -17.63 0.01 -12.69
N ILE A 342 -17.37 -0.98 -13.54
CA ILE A 342 -18.26 -2.11 -13.83
C ILE A 342 -17.49 -3.37 -13.43
N PHE A 343 -18.03 -4.10 -12.46
CA PHE A 343 -17.40 -5.30 -11.91
C PHE A 343 -18.07 -6.57 -12.43
N MET A 344 -17.26 -7.50 -12.88
CA MET A 344 -17.70 -8.81 -13.37
C MET A 344 -16.82 -9.92 -12.78
N SER A 345 -17.35 -11.12 -12.59
CA SER A 345 -16.52 -12.29 -12.29
C SER A 345 -15.61 -12.62 -13.47
N ASN A 346 -14.35 -12.97 -13.20
CA ASN A 346 -13.42 -13.42 -14.22
C ASN A 346 -13.70 -14.88 -14.63
N ALA A 347 -13.98 -15.73 -13.65
CA ALA A 347 -14.30 -17.15 -13.84
C ALA A 347 -15.80 -17.39 -13.77
N LYS A 348 -16.22 -18.55 -14.23
CA LYS A 348 -17.60 -18.99 -14.31
C LYS A 348 -18.21 -19.21 -12.92
N ARG A 349 -19.39 -18.67 -12.70
CA ARG A 349 -20.19 -18.80 -11.48
C ARG A 349 -21.28 -19.87 -11.65
N ALA A 350 -21.70 -20.50 -10.56
CA ALA A 350 -22.76 -21.51 -10.55
C ALA A 350 -24.12 -20.99 -11.04
N ASP A 351 -24.39 -19.69 -10.83
CA ASP A 351 -25.61 -19.02 -11.27
C ASP A 351 -25.55 -18.48 -12.71
N ASN A 352 -24.41 -18.66 -13.38
CA ASN A 352 -24.09 -18.13 -14.72
C ASN A 352 -24.20 -16.59 -14.84
N LYS A 353 -24.23 -15.86 -13.73
CA LYS A 353 -24.27 -14.39 -13.71
C LYS A 353 -22.86 -13.85 -13.55
N SER A 354 -22.32 -13.20 -14.56
CA SER A 354 -20.98 -12.59 -14.50
C SER A 354 -20.99 -11.19 -13.88
N TYR A 355 -22.03 -10.38 -14.11
CA TYR A 355 -22.11 -9.02 -13.59
C TYR A 355 -22.29 -9.01 -12.07
N LEU A 356 -21.37 -8.33 -11.36
CA LEU A 356 -21.32 -8.27 -9.90
C LEU A 356 -21.84 -6.94 -9.36
N GLY A 357 -21.68 -5.85 -10.09
CA GLY A 357 -22.14 -4.53 -9.66
C GLY A 357 -21.44 -3.38 -10.36
N THR A 358 -21.90 -2.17 -10.03
CA THR A 358 -21.29 -0.91 -10.50
C THR A 358 -20.96 -0.04 -9.30
N GLU A 359 -19.80 0.63 -9.33
CA GLU A 359 -19.40 1.59 -8.31
C GLU A 359 -19.11 2.94 -8.96
N LEU A 360 -19.50 4.01 -8.28
CA LEU A 360 -19.26 5.38 -8.71
C LEU A 360 -18.44 6.08 -7.63
N ASP A 361 -17.21 6.43 -7.94
CA ASP A 361 -16.29 7.08 -7.03
C ASP A 361 -16.10 8.55 -7.36
N PHE A 362 -16.17 9.39 -6.35
CA PHE A 362 -15.90 10.82 -6.41
C PHE A 362 -14.89 11.21 -5.36
N MET A 363 -13.89 12.00 -5.73
CA MET A 363 -12.94 12.57 -4.78
C MET A 363 -12.59 14.01 -5.15
N PHE A 364 -12.96 14.94 -4.28
CA PHE A 364 -12.53 16.32 -4.35
C PHE A 364 -11.26 16.52 -3.54
N THR A 365 -10.27 17.18 -4.13
CA THR A 365 -9.00 17.53 -3.49
C THR A 365 -8.83 19.04 -3.49
N GLN A 366 -8.47 19.59 -2.32
CA GLN A 366 -8.14 21.01 -2.14
C GLN A 366 -6.82 21.15 -1.37
N GLN A 367 -5.85 21.78 -1.97
CA GLN A 367 -4.62 22.20 -1.29
C GLN A 367 -4.77 23.64 -0.80
N PHE A 368 -4.79 23.86 0.50
CA PHE A 368 -4.89 25.21 1.09
C PHE A 368 -3.52 25.88 1.15
N ARG A 369 -2.52 25.15 1.61
CA ARG A 369 -1.12 25.55 1.73
C ARG A 369 -0.21 24.42 1.30
N LYS A 370 1.08 24.66 1.15
CA LYS A 370 2.07 23.63 0.77
C LYS A 370 1.97 22.36 1.64
N ASP A 371 1.66 22.54 2.90
CA ASP A 371 1.65 21.50 3.95
C ASP A 371 0.23 21.15 4.46
N VAL A 372 -0.83 21.78 3.93
CA VAL A 372 -2.22 21.57 4.39
C VAL A 372 -3.14 21.27 3.23
N GLY A 373 -3.69 20.06 3.19
CA GLY A 373 -4.60 19.61 2.14
C GLY A 373 -5.86 18.94 2.72
N LEU A 374 -6.97 19.09 2.01
CA LEU A 374 -8.27 18.46 2.29
C LEU A 374 -8.64 17.54 1.14
N ASN A 375 -9.12 16.35 1.48
CA ASN A 375 -9.76 15.43 0.56
C ASN A 375 -11.18 15.13 1.05
N ILE A 376 -12.13 15.12 0.13
CA ILE A 376 -13.52 14.73 0.39
C ILE A 376 -13.86 13.63 -0.61
N GLY A 377 -14.29 12.46 -0.14
CA GLY A 377 -14.65 11.35 -0.99
C GLY A 377 -16.08 10.90 -0.77
N TYR A 378 -16.70 10.44 -1.84
CA TYR A 378 -17.98 9.77 -1.84
C TYR A 378 -17.96 8.62 -2.82
N SER A 379 -18.37 7.45 -2.37
CA SER A 379 -18.49 6.26 -3.20
C SER A 379 -19.90 5.69 -3.06
N HIS A 380 -20.43 5.21 -4.19
CA HIS A 380 -21.73 4.58 -4.27
C HIS A 380 -21.65 3.27 -5.04
N HIS A 381 -21.95 2.16 -4.38
CA HIS A 381 -21.92 0.84 -4.99
C HIS A 381 -23.34 0.30 -5.16
N LEU A 382 -23.62 -0.15 -6.36
CA LEU A 382 -24.87 -0.76 -6.81
C LEU A 382 -24.63 -2.27 -7.02
N PRO A 383 -24.79 -3.11 -5.97
CA PRO A 383 -24.57 -4.54 -6.08
C PRO A 383 -25.62 -5.19 -6.99
N SER A 384 -25.21 -6.16 -7.81
CA SER A 384 -26.12 -6.94 -8.64
C SER A 384 -26.80 -8.05 -7.84
N ASP A 385 -27.85 -8.65 -8.42
CA ASP A 385 -28.52 -9.81 -7.82
C ASP A 385 -27.62 -11.06 -7.73
N ALA A 386 -26.47 -11.06 -8.38
CA ALA A 386 -25.51 -12.14 -8.28
C ALA A 386 -24.79 -12.18 -6.92
N ILE A 387 -24.73 -11.05 -6.19
CA ILE A 387 -24.06 -10.93 -4.90
C ILE A 387 -24.96 -10.48 -3.76
N LYS A 388 -26.15 -9.98 -4.06
CA LYS A 388 -27.16 -9.63 -3.05
C LYS A 388 -27.73 -10.86 -2.36
N THR A 389 -28.10 -10.69 -1.11
CA THR A 389 -28.96 -11.59 -0.33
C THR A 389 -30.30 -10.89 -0.06
N PRO A 390 -31.36 -11.59 0.38
CA PRO A 390 -32.65 -10.95 0.70
C PRO A 390 -32.56 -9.83 1.74
N ILE A 391 -31.54 -9.86 2.60
CA ILE A 391 -31.31 -8.85 3.65
C ILE A 391 -30.31 -7.77 3.23
N THR A 392 -29.75 -7.81 2.02
CA THR A 392 -28.83 -6.77 1.53
C THR A 392 -29.60 -5.48 1.28
N HIS A 393 -29.08 -4.37 1.79
CA HIS A 393 -29.60 -3.03 1.50
C HIS A 393 -29.26 -2.65 0.05
N ASP A 394 -30.20 -2.01 -0.67
CA ASP A 394 -29.98 -1.65 -2.08
C ASP A 394 -28.92 -0.56 -2.27
N MET A 395 -28.86 0.37 -1.33
CA MET A 395 -27.83 1.42 -1.34
C MET A 395 -26.63 1.03 -0.48
N GLN A 396 -25.47 1.07 -1.09
CA GLN A 396 -24.18 0.89 -0.45
C GLN A 396 -23.41 2.18 -0.68
N ASN A 397 -23.06 2.91 0.36
CA ASN A 397 -22.29 4.14 0.18
C ASN A 397 -21.28 4.39 1.30
N TRP A 398 -20.32 5.22 0.97
CA TRP A 398 -19.27 5.62 1.86
C TRP A 398 -18.93 7.08 1.61
N PHE A 399 -18.90 7.86 2.67
CA PHE A 399 -18.50 9.27 2.63
C PHE A 399 -17.38 9.51 3.63
N TRP A 400 -16.39 10.30 3.24
CA TRP A 400 -15.31 10.66 4.12
C TRP A 400 -14.76 12.05 3.84
N VAL A 401 -14.21 12.64 4.91
CA VAL A 401 -13.48 13.92 4.86
C VAL A 401 -12.15 13.73 5.55
N GLN A 402 -11.06 14.05 4.87
CA GLN A 402 -9.71 13.86 5.37
C GLN A 402 -8.92 15.16 5.30
N LEU A 403 -8.43 15.63 6.45
CA LEU A 403 -7.47 16.71 6.57
C LEU A 403 -6.07 16.13 6.74
N ASN A 404 -5.12 16.60 5.92
CA ASN A 404 -3.70 16.25 6.00
C ASN A 404 -2.90 17.50 6.33
N ILE A 405 -2.07 17.43 7.37
CA ILE A 405 -1.15 18.51 7.79
C ILE A 405 0.23 17.87 7.86
N LYS A 406 1.17 18.29 6.98
CA LYS A 406 2.48 17.66 6.79
C LYS A 406 3.61 18.71 6.79
N PRO A 407 3.82 19.47 7.90
CA PRO A 407 4.87 20.47 7.94
C PRO A 407 6.27 19.87 8.12
N THR A 408 7.27 20.52 7.56
CA THR A 408 8.64 20.40 8.03
C THR A 408 8.77 21.33 9.25
N LEU A 409 9.02 20.74 10.41
CA LEU A 409 9.12 21.49 11.68
C LEU A 409 10.49 22.12 11.86
N PHE A 410 11.51 21.45 11.36
CA PHE A 410 12.90 21.90 11.42
C PHE A 410 13.70 21.31 10.26
N THR A 411 14.65 22.04 9.71
CA THR A 411 15.64 21.54 8.76
C THR A 411 16.91 22.38 8.80
N THR A 412 18.07 21.70 8.73
CA THR A 412 19.36 22.35 8.53
C THR A 412 19.66 22.56 7.04
N LYS A 413 18.90 21.93 6.14
CA LYS A 413 19.04 22.10 4.69
C LYS A 413 18.60 23.49 4.29
N GLN A 414 19.52 24.26 3.70
CA GLN A 414 19.27 25.59 3.13
C GLN A 414 18.58 25.53 1.78
#